data_befee28f1e7a5a92d4dff053b1d1e652
#
_entry.id   befee28f1e7a5a92d4dff053b1d1e652
#
_cell.length_a   1.000
_cell.length_b   1.000
_cell.length_c   1.000
_cell.angle_alpha   90.00
_cell.angle_beta   90.00
_cell.angle_gamma   90.00
#
_symmetry.space_group_name_H-M   'P 1'
#
loop_
_entity.id
_entity.type
_entity.pdbx_description
1 polymer ?
#
loop_
_entity_poly.entity_id
_entity_poly.type
_entity_poly.pdbx_seq_one_letter_code
_entity_poly.pdbx_strand_id
1 'polypeptide(L)'
;MRSPLVSMRTGLVALLAFGAIGASAQSLGLSNYRLTGNYALDTLGGMGLEASAVTFARDRGSLFFVGDEGTGIVEISLTGATLGSMAFDWAGTGSTNNDAEGLTYLGGGRLVLVDERPQRAYRFDYQAGGTVALGVTPYATISNYSPSNIGIEGISFDARDGSFVTVKQDADGNPARGPQEVRAGQLSFAQGGGSTSIPVLFDASLLGLASLSDVQTLSAVDRFLGTTVADHLLILSLDSKVLVEATRTGQVVSSLDISGITNQAIEGVTIDNLGNIYLVAEDSGTPNSRLFVLTTPVPEPETWAMMAAGLALLGWRARRRRGA
;
A
#
# COMPACT_ATOMS: atom_id res chain seq x y z
N MET A 1 5.49 87.08 -12.47
CA MET A 1 5.96 85.93 -11.70
C MET A 1 4.81 84.88 -11.66
N ARG A 2 4.98 83.82 -12.41
CA ARG A 2 3.97 82.72 -12.43
C ARG A 2 4.64 81.48 -11.84
N SER A 3 4.07 80.99 -10.72
CA SER A 3 4.46 79.72 -10.06
C SER A 3 3.84 78.49 -10.80
N PRO A 4 4.58 77.39 -11.00
CA PRO A 4 4.00 76.19 -11.55
C PRO A 4 3.38 75.34 -10.46
N LEU A 5 2.18 74.81 -10.74
CA LEU A 5 1.47 73.79 -9.97
C LEU A 5 2.14 72.42 -10.20
N VAL A 6 2.63 71.81 -9.11
CA VAL A 6 3.10 70.45 -9.09
C VAL A 6 1.91 69.49 -8.90
N SER A 7 1.60 68.70 -9.90
CA SER A 7 0.62 67.61 -9.84
C SER A 7 1.21 66.40 -9.16
N MET A 8 0.69 66.12 -7.98
CA MET A 8 1.04 64.90 -7.20
C MET A 8 0.19 63.71 -7.69
N ARG A 9 0.81 62.79 -8.46
CA ARG A 9 0.17 61.50 -8.85
C ARG A 9 0.30 60.54 -7.69
N THR A 10 -0.83 60.28 -7.04
CA THR A 10 -0.98 59.19 -6.04
C THR A 10 -0.99 57.83 -6.73
N GLY A 11 0.12 57.13 -6.63
CA GLY A 11 0.22 55.72 -7.06
C GLY A 11 -0.44 54.81 -6.02
N LEU A 12 -1.54 54.19 -6.42
CA LEU A 12 -2.20 53.14 -5.63
C LEU A 12 -1.41 51.83 -5.72
N VAL A 13 -0.64 51.48 -4.68
CA VAL A 13 0.03 50.20 -4.56
C VAL A 13 -1.02 49.18 -4.10
N ALA A 14 -1.47 48.31 -4.99
CA ALA A 14 -2.29 47.18 -4.63
C ALA A 14 -1.42 46.09 -3.94
N LEU A 15 -1.51 46.01 -2.64
CA LEU A 15 -0.94 44.91 -1.86
C LEU A 15 -1.72 43.63 -2.19
N LEU A 16 -1.13 42.73 -2.98
CA LEU A 16 -1.62 41.36 -3.13
C LEU A 16 -1.27 40.62 -1.84
N ALA A 17 -2.23 40.47 -0.95
CA ALA A 17 -2.13 39.56 0.18
C ALA A 17 -2.15 38.11 -0.39
N PHE A 18 -0.97 37.51 -0.52
CA PHE A 18 -0.88 36.05 -0.62
C PHE A 18 -1.30 35.52 0.74
N GLY A 19 -2.58 35.10 0.84
CA GLY A 19 -3.01 34.27 1.94
C GLY A 19 -2.14 33.02 1.96
N ALA A 20 -1.45 32.79 3.06
CA ALA A 20 -0.83 31.50 3.32
C ALA A 20 -1.95 30.46 3.25
N ILE A 21 -1.99 29.70 2.16
CA ILE A 21 -2.76 28.47 2.09
C ILE A 21 -2.11 27.59 3.15
N GLY A 22 -2.79 27.46 4.31
CA GLY A 22 -2.36 26.52 5.33
C GLY A 22 -2.13 25.18 4.64
N ALA A 23 -0.94 24.64 4.76
CA ALA A 23 -0.64 23.29 4.32
C ALA A 23 -1.58 22.37 5.13
N SER A 24 -2.75 22.04 4.56
CA SER A 24 -3.53 20.91 5.06
C SER A 24 -2.58 19.72 4.99
N ALA A 25 -2.47 18.98 6.08
CA ALA A 25 -1.69 17.75 6.09
C ALA A 25 -2.13 16.95 4.85
N GLN A 26 -1.22 16.84 3.88
CA GLN A 26 -1.51 16.08 2.68
C GLN A 26 -1.76 14.65 3.14
N SER A 27 -2.81 14.02 2.65
CA SER A 27 -3.13 12.63 2.92
C SER A 27 -3.43 11.92 1.60
N LEU A 28 -3.44 10.58 1.64
CA LEU A 28 -3.92 9.78 0.53
C LEU A 28 -5.39 10.09 0.22
N GLY A 29 -6.17 10.42 1.27
CA GLY A 29 -7.57 10.83 1.15
C GLY A 29 -8.48 9.65 0.81
N LEU A 30 -8.43 8.58 1.60
CA LEU A 30 -9.14 7.32 1.36
C LEU A 30 -10.62 7.47 1.09
N SER A 31 -11.30 8.45 1.70
CA SER A 31 -12.73 8.72 1.48
C SER A 31 -13.09 9.08 0.02
N ASN A 32 -12.09 9.45 -0.80
CA ASN A 32 -12.29 9.78 -2.21
C ASN A 32 -12.18 8.56 -3.13
N TYR A 33 -11.69 7.42 -2.64
CA TYR A 33 -11.53 6.21 -3.45
C TYR A 33 -12.88 5.55 -3.74
N ARG A 34 -12.99 4.97 -4.93
CA ARG A 34 -14.18 4.24 -5.39
C ARG A 34 -13.73 2.96 -6.09
N LEU A 35 -14.53 1.91 -5.96
CA LEU A 35 -14.33 0.66 -6.68
C LEU A 35 -14.50 0.91 -8.18
N THR A 36 -13.47 0.62 -8.96
CA THR A 36 -13.44 0.79 -10.43
C THR A 36 -13.13 -0.50 -11.17
N GLY A 37 -12.65 -1.53 -10.49
CA GLY A 37 -12.37 -2.85 -11.05
C GLY A 37 -12.69 -3.96 -10.09
N ASN A 38 -13.16 -5.11 -10.63
CA ASN A 38 -13.45 -6.33 -9.88
C ASN A 38 -13.23 -7.52 -10.83
N TYR A 39 -12.11 -8.24 -10.65
CA TYR A 39 -11.64 -9.27 -11.56
C TYR A 39 -11.45 -10.59 -10.83
N ALA A 40 -11.92 -11.70 -11.43
CA ALA A 40 -11.60 -13.02 -10.93
C ALA A 40 -10.13 -13.35 -11.22
N LEU A 41 -9.45 -13.95 -10.26
CA LEU A 41 -8.10 -14.46 -10.41
C LEU A 41 -8.13 -15.93 -10.84
N ASP A 42 -7.15 -16.34 -11.64
CA ASP A 42 -7.02 -17.73 -12.07
C ASP A 42 -6.40 -18.55 -10.94
N THR A 43 -6.98 -19.70 -10.63
CA THR A 43 -6.46 -20.63 -9.61
C THR A 43 -5.18 -21.34 -10.05
N LEU A 44 -4.88 -21.38 -11.36
CA LEU A 44 -3.67 -22.00 -11.95
C LEU A 44 -3.37 -23.41 -11.39
N GLY A 45 -4.40 -24.22 -11.22
CA GLY A 45 -4.27 -25.57 -10.67
C GLY A 45 -3.82 -25.63 -9.22
N GLY A 46 -4.03 -24.56 -8.45
CA GLY A 46 -3.71 -24.47 -7.04
C GLY A 46 -2.71 -23.39 -6.65
N MET A 47 -2.01 -22.78 -7.61
CA MET A 47 -1.04 -21.71 -7.26
C MET A 47 -1.71 -20.43 -6.79
N GLY A 48 -2.91 -20.13 -7.25
CA GLY A 48 -3.65 -18.90 -6.97
C GLY A 48 -4.85 -19.11 -6.04
N LEU A 49 -4.82 -20.14 -5.17
CA LEU A 49 -5.88 -20.36 -4.17
C LEU A 49 -5.73 -19.40 -3.00
N GLU A 50 -6.86 -19.00 -2.43
CA GLU A 50 -6.97 -18.24 -1.17
C GLU A 50 -6.02 -17.02 -1.13
N ALA A 51 -6.22 -16.04 -2.05
CA ALA A 51 -5.29 -14.91 -2.20
C ALA A 51 -5.23 -14.05 -0.94
N SER A 52 -4.06 -14.08 -0.23
CA SER A 52 -3.82 -13.40 1.04
C SER A 52 -2.97 -12.12 0.89
N ALA A 53 -1.99 -12.10 -0.02
CA ALA A 53 -1.14 -10.93 -0.21
C ALA A 53 -1.00 -10.51 -1.66
N VAL A 54 -0.80 -9.20 -1.88
CA VAL A 54 -0.54 -8.61 -3.21
C VAL A 54 0.51 -7.51 -3.13
N THR A 55 1.38 -7.42 -4.15
CA THR A 55 2.38 -6.35 -4.26
C THR A 55 2.50 -5.82 -5.68
N PHE A 56 2.72 -4.51 -5.81
CA PHE A 56 2.91 -3.85 -7.10
C PHE A 56 4.40 -3.88 -7.52
N ALA A 57 4.65 -4.39 -8.71
CA ALA A 57 5.97 -4.42 -9.34
C ALA A 57 6.13 -3.26 -10.32
N ARG A 58 6.67 -2.14 -9.82
CA ARG A 58 6.75 -0.87 -10.54
C ARG A 58 7.46 -0.95 -11.89
N ASP A 59 8.63 -1.61 -11.94
CA ASP A 59 9.46 -1.76 -13.14
C ASP A 59 8.87 -2.74 -14.16
N ARG A 60 7.88 -3.53 -13.75
CA ARG A 60 7.16 -4.48 -14.59
C ARG A 60 5.77 -3.98 -14.99
N GLY A 61 5.19 -3.02 -14.26
CA GLY A 61 3.81 -2.54 -14.45
C GLY A 61 2.78 -3.64 -14.21
N SER A 62 3.07 -4.57 -13.29
CA SER A 62 2.25 -5.74 -12.96
C SER A 62 2.08 -5.86 -11.45
N LEU A 63 1.25 -6.81 -11.04
CA LEU A 63 1.07 -7.22 -9.65
C LEU A 63 1.59 -8.64 -9.47
N PHE A 64 2.06 -8.95 -8.28
CA PHE A 64 2.26 -10.32 -7.81
C PHE A 64 1.32 -10.60 -6.65
N PHE A 65 0.75 -11.80 -6.58
CA PHE A 65 0.00 -12.25 -5.43
C PHE A 65 0.38 -13.67 -5.01
N VAL A 66 0.13 -14.00 -3.77
CA VAL A 66 0.23 -15.32 -3.15
C VAL A 66 -1.03 -15.58 -2.36
N GLY A 67 -1.25 -16.82 -1.96
CA GLY A 67 -2.33 -17.18 -1.04
C GLY A 67 -1.88 -18.24 -0.06
N ASP A 68 -2.55 -18.34 1.08
CA ASP A 68 -2.19 -19.23 2.19
C ASP A 68 -2.31 -20.72 1.83
N GLU A 69 -3.29 -21.10 0.99
CA GLU A 69 -3.39 -22.44 0.40
C GLU A 69 -2.71 -22.52 -0.98
N GLY A 70 -2.10 -21.42 -1.44
CA GLY A 70 -1.44 -21.34 -2.74
C GLY A 70 -0.11 -22.10 -2.79
N THR A 71 0.16 -22.79 -3.91
CA THR A 71 1.42 -23.53 -4.11
C THR A 71 2.49 -22.73 -4.83
N GLY A 72 2.32 -21.41 -4.96
CA GLY A 72 3.28 -20.57 -5.68
C GLY A 72 2.91 -19.10 -5.64
N ILE A 73 3.63 -18.32 -6.45
CA ILE A 73 3.39 -16.91 -6.69
C ILE A 73 2.90 -16.70 -8.12
N VAL A 74 1.93 -15.83 -8.29
CA VAL A 74 1.35 -15.52 -9.60
C VAL A 74 1.59 -14.06 -9.95
N GLU A 75 2.12 -13.80 -11.14
CA GLU A 75 2.20 -12.48 -11.73
C GLU A 75 0.95 -12.20 -12.57
N ILE A 76 0.30 -11.08 -12.32
CA ILE A 76 -0.93 -10.65 -13.01
C ILE A 76 -0.82 -9.22 -13.53
N SER A 77 -1.60 -8.90 -14.55
CA SER A 77 -1.81 -7.52 -14.98
C SER A 77 -2.61 -6.73 -13.93
N LEU A 78 -2.67 -5.40 -14.09
CA LEU A 78 -3.48 -4.53 -13.23
C LEU A 78 -5.00 -4.80 -13.32
N THR A 79 -5.41 -5.69 -14.23
CA THR A 79 -6.79 -6.15 -14.42
C THR A 79 -6.96 -7.65 -14.18
N GLY A 80 -6.03 -8.27 -13.43
CA GLY A 80 -6.13 -9.66 -12.99
C GLY A 80 -5.79 -10.74 -14.02
N ALA A 81 -5.39 -10.37 -15.26
CA ALA A 81 -4.99 -11.38 -16.23
C ALA A 81 -3.62 -11.97 -15.87
N THR A 82 -3.51 -13.30 -15.84
CA THR A 82 -2.27 -14.01 -15.55
C THR A 82 -1.20 -13.68 -16.59
N LEU A 83 -0.01 -13.30 -16.12
CA LEU A 83 1.19 -13.04 -16.92
C LEU A 83 2.24 -14.13 -16.75
N GLY A 84 2.29 -14.78 -15.59
CA GLY A 84 3.21 -15.86 -15.28
C GLY A 84 3.03 -16.36 -13.86
N SER A 85 3.76 -17.44 -13.52
CA SER A 85 3.74 -17.99 -12.18
C SER A 85 5.06 -18.69 -11.86
N MET A 86 5.36 -18.89 -10.57
CA MET A 86 6.51 -19.65 -10.09
C MET A 86 6.08 -20.47 -8.88
N ALA A 87 6.39 -21.76 -8.88
CA ALA A 87 6.04 -22.68 -7.80
C ALA A 87 6.92 -22.47 -6.56
N PHE A 88 6.38 -22.78 -5.38
CA PHE A 88 7.10 -22.90 -4.12
C PHE A 88 7.39 -24.37 -3.80
N ASP A 89 8.64 -24.67 -3.47
CA ASP A 89 9.03 -25.91 -2.80
C ASP A 89 9.33 -25.57 -1.33
N TRP A 90 8.45 -25.99 -0.44
CA TRP A 90 8.52 -25.76 1.00
C TRP A 90 9.39 -26.77 1.75
N ALA A 91 9.92 -27.78 1.06
CA ALA A 91 10.77 -28.79 1.67
C ALA A 91 11.95 -28.16 2.42
N GLY A 92 12.15 -28.56 3.67
CA GLY A 92 13.24 -28.05 4.52
C GLY A 92 13.01 -26.71 5.21
N THR A 93 11.89 -26.03 5.00
CA THR A 93 11.54 -24.78 5.71
C THR A 93 11.17 -25.03 7.18
N GLY A 94 10.59 -26.20 7.47
CA GLY A 94 9.96 -26.47 8.74
C GLY A 94 8.57 -25.85 8.91
N SER A 95 8.05 -25.19 7.88
CA SER A 95 6.64 -24.78 7.83
C SER A 95 5.75 -26.00 7.81
N THR A 96 4.65 -25.97 8.56
CA THR A 96 3.71 -27.10 8.68
C THR A 96 2.49 -26.93 7.77
N ASN A 97 2.15 -25.70 7.40
CA ASN A 97 0.96 -25.36 6.63
C ASN A 97 1.26 -24.67 5.30
N ASN A 98 2.52 -24.24 5.08
CA ASN A 98 2.94 -23.47 3.91
C ASN A 98 2.21 -22.10 3.81
N ASP A 99 2.01 -21.45 4.96
CA ASP A 99 1.22 -20.24 5.12
C ASP A 99 1.92 -19.01 4.53
N ALA A 100 1.64 -18.70 3.27
CA ALA A 100 2.17 -17.54 2.55
C ALA A 100 1.23 -16.33 2.72
N GLU A 101 1.49 -15.45 3.72
CA GLU A 101 0.57 -14.39 4.11
C GLU A 101 1.02 -12.99 3.72
N GLY A 102 2.29 -12.74 3.55
CA GLY A 102 2.80 -11.41 3.22
C GLY A 102 3.71 -11.42 2.00
N LEU A 103 3.60 -10.39 1.15
CA LEU A 103 4.39 -10.29 -0.08
C LEU A 103 4.82 -8.85 -0.35
N THR A 104 6.10 -8.64 -0.66
CA THR A 104 6.58 -7.32 -1.11
C THR A 104 7.61 -7.43 -2.22
N TYR A 105 7.56 -6.47 -3.15
CA TYR A 105 8.46 -6.39 -4.31
C TYR A 105 9.61 -5.42 -4.05
N LEU A 106 10.86 -5.85 -4.29
CA LEU A 106 12.07 -5.06 -4.04
C LEU A 106 12.65 -4.39 -5.30
N GLY A 107 12.09 -4.70 -6.47
CA GLY A 107 12.62 -4.29 -7.77
C GLY A 107 13.49 -5.37 -8.44
N GLY A 108 13.59 -5.30 -9.78
CA GLY A 108 14.42 -6.21 -10.57
C GLY A 108 13.99 -7.67 -10.52
N GLY A 109 12.73 -7.97 -10.27
CA GLY A 109 12.20 -9.33 -10.12
C GLY A 109 12.42 -9.95 -8.75
N ARG A 110 12.96 -9.20 -7.78
CA ARG A 110 13.21 -9.69 -6.42
C ARG A 110 12.00 -9.47 -5.52
N LEU A 111 11.65 -10.50 -4.74
CA LEU A 111 10.51 -10.51 -3.83
C LEU A 111 10.92 -10.97 -2.43
N VAL A 112 10.09 -10.60 -1.47
CA VAL A 112 10.10 -11.15 -0.12
C VAL A 112 8.72 -11.70 0.20
N LEU A 113 8.66 -12.96 0.58
CA LEU A 113 7.49 -13.71 1.01
C LEU A 113 7.54 -13.90 2.52
N VAL A 114 6.43 -13.71 3.21
CA VAL A 114 6.30 -14.05 4.64
C VAL A 114 5.58 -15.37 4.82
N ASP A 115 6.14 -16.21 5.68
CA ASP A 115 5.55 -17.44 6.20
C ASP A 115 5.08 -17.17 7.64
N GLU A 116 3.80 -17.22 7.86
CA GLU A 116 3.11 -16.72 9.06
C GLU A 116 3.61 -17.38 10.35
N ARG A 117 3.53 -18.71 10.41
CA ARG A 117 3.74 -19.44 11.67
C ARG A 117 5.18 -19.43 12.17
N PRO A 118 6.21 -19.65 11.33
CA PRO A 118 7.60 -19.50 11.75
C PRO A 118 8.07 -18.04 11.78
N GLN A 119 7.25 -17.08 11.39
CA GLN A 119 7.55 -15.64 11.36
C GLN A 119 8.79 -15.32 10.52
N ARG A 120 8.89 -15.93 9.35
CA ARG A 120 10.05 -15.82 8.46
C ARG A 120 9.71 -15.07 7.20
N ALA A 121 10.65 -14.22 6.76
CA ALA A 121 10.63 -13.56 5.47
C ALA A 121 11.68 -14.20 4.56
N TYR A 122 11.29 -14.80 3.44
CA TYR A 122 12.16 -15.42 2.44
C TYR A 122 12.40 -14.47 1.28
N ARG A 123 13.65 -14.25 0.88
CA ARG A 123 14.00 -13.36 -0.23
C ARG A 123 14.50 -14.16 -1.43
N PHE A 124 13.81 -14.03 -2.57
CA PHE A 124 14.12 -14.76 -3.80
C PHE A 124 13.93 -13.90 -5.05
N ASP A 125 14.45 -14.38 -6.18
CA ASP A 125 14.24 -13.79 -7.50
C ASP A 125 13.16 -14.58 -8.26
N TYR A 126 12.17 -13.88 -8.81
CA TYR A 126 11.10 -14.48 -9.59
C TYR A 126 11.57 -14.92 -10.96
N GLN A 127 11.21 -16.13 -11.34
CA GLN A 127 11.42 -16.69 -12.66
C GLN A 127 10.14 -17.37 -13.13
N ALA A 128 9.47 -16.82 -14.14
CA ALA A 128 8.24 -17.39 -14.69
C ALA A 128 8.46 -18.84 -15.16
N GLY A 129 7.55 -19.74 -14.77
CA GLY A 129 7.63 -21.17 -15.03
C GLY A 129 8.65 -21.94 -14.18
N GLY A 130 9.35 -21.24 -13.26
CA GLY A 130 10.34 -21.86 -12.37
C GLY A 130 9.74 -22.39 -11.07
N THR A 131 10.65 -22.85 -10.19
CA THR A 131 10.35 -23.24 -8.81
C THR A 131 11.42 -22.66 -7.90
N VAL A 132 11.01 -22.08 -6.75
CA VAL A 132 11.93 -21.67 -5.69
C VAL A 132 11.90 -22.66 -4.54
N ALA A 133 13.09 -23.18 -4.19
CA ALA A 133 13.26 -24.05 -3.02
C ALA A 133 13.46 -23.19 -1.76
N LEU A 134 12.38 -22.93 -1.02
CA LEU A 134 12.38 -22.03 0.13
C LEU A 134 13.28 -22.52 1.27
N GLY A 135 13.43 -23.85 1.43
CA GLY A 135 14.29 -24.44 2.47
C GLY A 135 15.79 -24.11 2.36
N VAL A 136 16.24 -23.67 1.17
CA VAL A 136 17.63 -23.23 0.91
C VAL A 136 17.70 -21.75 0.54
N THR A 137 16.58 -21.06 0.53
CA THR A 137 16.49 -19.63 0.22
C THR A 137 16.93 -18.79 1.42
N PRO A 138 17.67 -17.67 1.22
CA PRO A 138 17.99 -16.75 2.31
C PRO A 138 16.72 -16.19 2.97
N TYR A 139 16.64 -16.28 4.30
CA TYR A 139 15.52 -15.73 5.05
C TYR A 139 15.96 -14.90 6.26
N ALA A 140 15.04 -14.09 6.78
CA ALA A 140 15.17 -13.37 8.02
C ALA A 140 14.04 -13.79 8.97
N THR A 141 14.30 -13.85 10.28
CA THR A 141 13.27 -14.05 11.30
C THR A 141 12.77 -12.68 11.76
N ILE A 142 11.46 -12.43 11.65
CA ILE A 142 10.84 -11.14 11.98
C ILE A 142 10.63 -11.02 13.49
N SER A 143 10.12 -12.08 14.12
CA SER A 143 9.94 -12.15 15.57
C SER A 143 10.19 -13.56 16.11
N ASN A 144 10.32 -13.68 17.43
CA ASN A 144 10.53 -14.96 18.12
C ASN A 144 9.27 -15.50 18.79
N TYR A 145 8.10 -14.94 18.45
CA TYR A 145 6.86 -15.49 18.94
C TYR A 145 6.51 -16.80 18.24
N SER A 146 5.61 -17.56 18.83
CA SER A 146 5.01 -18.77 18.25
C SER A 146 3.51 -18.52 18.08
N PRO A 147 3.11 -17.74 17.06
CA PRO A 147 1.78 -17.12 16.99
C PRO A 147 0.66 -18.14 16.70
N SER A 148 0.97 -19.34 16.18
CA SER A 148 -0.01 -20.27 15.63
C SER A 148 -0.59 -19.67 14.32
N ASN A 149 -1.86 -19.29 14.26
CA ASN A 149 -2.56 -18.72 13.09
C ASN A 149 -2.99 -17.26 13.36
N ILE A 150 -2.13 -16.47 14.00
CA ILE A 150 -2.31 -15.04 14.26
C ILE A 150 -0.94 -14.34 14.17
N GLY A 151 -0.16 -14.76 13.19
CA GLY A 151 1.24 -14.35 13.00
C GLY A 151 1.44 -13.09 12.21
N ILE A 152 2.55 -13.06 11.48
CA ILE A 152 2.84 -11.96 10.55
C ILE A 152 2.05 -12.19 9.27
N GLU A 153 1.15 -11.27 8.99
CA GLU A 153 0.28 -11.31 7.82
C GLU A 153 0.83 -10.47 6.66
N GLY A 154 1.27 -9.24 6.97
CA GLY A 154 1.67 -8.29 5.95
C GLY A 154 3.12 -7.85 6.04
N ILE A 155 3.69 -7.52 4.88
CA ILE A 155 5.03 -6.93 4.75
C ILE A 155 5.08 -5.93 3.60
N SER A 156 5.71 -4.77 3.84
CA SER A 156 5.97 -3.77 2.81
C SER A 156 7.41 -3.28 2.85
N PHE A 157 8.03 -3.15 1.69
CA PHE A 157 9.36 -2.60 1.52
C PHE A 157 9.31 -1.09 1.30
N ASP A 158 10.14 -0.34 2.04
CA ASP A 158 10.37 1.08 1.82
C ASP A 158 11.66 1.29 1.03
N ALA A 159 11.52 1.58 -0.27
CA ALA A 159 12.67 1.73 -1.16
C ALA A 159 13.53 2.97 -0.85
N ARG A 160 13.05 3.91 0.00
CA ARG A 160 13.78 5.13 0.33
C ARG A 160 14.97 4.86 1.25
N ASP A 161 14.84 3.91 2.17
CA ASP A 161 15.86 3.58 3.17
C ASP A 161 16.19 2.07 3.24
N GLY A 162 15.48 1.25 2.46
CA GLY A 162 15.65 -0.20 2.43
C GLY A 162 15.04 -0.92 3.65
N SER A 163 14.21 -0.24 4.43
CA SER A 163 13.52 -0.84 5.58
C SER A 163 12.27 -1.61 5.15
N PHE A 164 11.77 -2.41 6.09
CA PHE A 164 10.51 -3.14 5.95
C PHE A 164 9.56 -2.71 7.06
N VAL A 165 8.27 -2.70 6.74
CA VAL A 165 7.19 -2.60 7.72
C VAL A 165 6.44 -3.92 7.70
N THR A 166 6.12 -4.47 8.86
CA THR A 166 5.35 -5.70 9.00
C THR A 166 4.21 -5.50 9.98
N VAL A 167 3.13 -6.25 9.78
CA VAL A 167 2.00 -6.31 10.71
C VAL A 167 1.78 -7.74 11.17
N LYS A 168 1.44 -7.90 12.47
CA LYS A 168 1.02 -9.16 13.07
C LYS A 168 -0.49 -9.07 13.37
N GLN A 169 -1.21 -10.09 12.96
CA GLN A 169 -2.68 -10.11 12.87
C GLN A 169 -3.38 -9.69 14.17
N ASP A 170 -3.15 -10.42 15.26
CA ASP A 170 -3.94 -10.28 16.46
C ASP A 170 -3.17 -10.71 17.74
N ALA A 171 -3.83 -10.52 18.89
CA ALA A 171 -3.41 -10.95 20.21
C ALA A 171 -4.55 -11.71 20.88
N ASP A 172 -4.34 -12.99 21.19
CA ASP A 172 -5.33 -13.82 21.88
C ASP A 172 -5.13 -13.87 23.41
N GLY A 173 -4.26 -13.02 23.94
CA GLY A 173 -3.91 -12.96 25.34
C GLY A 173 -2.88 -14.01 25.79
N ASN A 174 -2.40 -14.86 24.89
CA ASN A 174 -1.31 -15.79 25.16
C ASN A 174 0.07 -15.10 24.92
N PRO A 175 0.88 -14.86 25.96
CA PRO A 175 2.17 -14.17 25.80
C PRO A 175 3.14 -14.85 24.82
N ALA A 176 3.05 -16.18 24.63
CA ALA A 176 3.91 -16.90 23.71
C ALA A 176 3.57 -16.60 22.24
N ARG A 177 2.33 -16.16 21.96
CA ARG A 177 1.88 -15.78 20.62
C ARG A 177 2.14 -14.32 20.27
N GLY A 178 2.48 -13.50 21.30
CA GLY A 178 2.76 -12.07 21.17
C GLY A 178 1.52 -11.20 20.95
N PRO A 179 1.68 -9.88 21.10
CA PRO A 179 0.62 -8.91 20.87
C PRO A 179 0.37 -8.67 19.38
N GLN A 180 -0.73 -8.01 19.06
CA GLN A 180 -0.92 -7.35 17.76
C GLN A 180 0.13 -6.26 17.60
N GLU A 181 0.85 -6.22 16.48
CA GLU A 181 2.02 -5.35 16.33
C GLU A 181 2.17 -4.76 14.93
N VAL A 182 2.65 -3.52 14.89
CA VAL A 182 3.24 -2.90 13.70
C VAL A 182 4.73 -2.72 13.97
N ARG A 183 5.58 -3.32 13.14
CA ARG A 183 7.03 -3.28 13.28
C ARG A 183 7.68 -2.64 12.06
N ALA A 184 8.81 -1.95 12.24
CA ALA A 184 9.59 -1.42 11.12
C ALA A 184 11.09 -1.48 11.39
N GLY A 185 11.86 -1.82 10.35
CA GLY A 185 13.33 -1.89 10.43
C GLY A 185 13.96 -2.64 9.28
N GLN A 186 15.26 -2.87 9.40
CA GLN A 186 16.05 -3.59 8.40
C GLN A 186 15.93 -5.10 8.61
N LEU A 187 15.79 -5.86 7.52
CA LEU A 187 15.86 -7.31 7.53
C LEU A 187 17.22 -7.79 7.01
N SER A 188 17.86 -8.70 7.73
CA SER A 188 19.11 -9.34 7.34
C SER A 188 18.83 -10.75 6.83
N PHE A 189 18.87 -10.91 5.52
CA PHE A 189 18.62 -12.20 4.88
C PHE A 189 19.92 -13.02 4.77
N ALA A 190 19.93 -14.22 5.33
CA ALA A 190 21.05 -15.15 5.26
C ALA A 190 20.56 -16.56 4.98
N GLN A 191 21.40 -17.37 4.30
CA GLN A 191 21.16 -18.81 4.17
C GLN A 191 21.24 -19.47 5.56
N GLY A 192 20.25 -20.28 5.90
CA GLY A 192 20.12 -20.83 7.26
C GLY A 192 19.53 -19.86 8.30
N GLY A 193 19.11 -18.69 7.87
CA GLY A 193 18.42 -17.69 8.67
C GLY A 193 19.28 -16.55 9.18
N GLY A 194 18.91 -15.34 8.84
CA GLY A 194 19.38 -14.13 9.50
C GLY A 194 18.58 -13.91 10.77
N SER A 195 19.26 -13.56 11.86
CA SER A 195 18.59 -13.08 13.08
C SER A 195 18.39 -11.58 12.95
N THR A 196 17.14 -11.15 12.94
CA THR A 196 16.82 -9.73 12.89
C THR A 196 15.79 -9.45 13.97
N SER A 197 16.01 -8.40 14.75
CA SER A 197 14.98 -7.84 15.63
C SER A 197 14.45 -6.57 14.96
N ILE A 198 13.29 -6.66 14.32
CA ILE A 198 12.60 -5.45 13.87
C ILE A 198 11.86 -4.87 15.08
N PRO A 199 12.16 -3.61 15.49
CA PRO A 199 11.49 -3.00 16.64
C PRO A 199 10.01 -2.74 16.34
N VAL A 200 9.19 -2.72 17.39
CA VAL A 200 7.83 -2.21 17.33
C VAL A 200 7.88 -0.73 16.92
N LEU A 201 7.11 -0.38 15.89
CA LEU A 201 7.06 0.98 15.38
C LEU A 201 6.15 1.86 16.24
N PHE A 202 4.96 1.33 16.57
CA PHE A 202 3.99 1.96 17.45
C PHE A 202 3.02 0.91 18.01
N ASP A 203 2.28 1.27 19.05
CA ASP A 203 1.23 0.44 19.65
C ASP A 203 0.07 0.29 18.68
N ALA A 204 -0.18 -0.94 18.20
CA ALA A 204 -1.23 -1.23 17.21
C ALA A 204 -2.65 -0.86 17.71
N SER A 205 -2.88 -0.81 19.02
CA SER A 205 -4.16 -0.40 19.60
C SER A 205 -4.56 1.04 19.24
N LEU A 206 -3.60 1.89 18.88
CA LEU A 206 -3.84 3.26 18.41
C LEU A 206 -4.64 3.31 17.10
N LEU A 207 -4.64 2.24 16.32
CA LEU A 207 -5.39 2.13 15.06
C LEU A 207 -6.88 1.87 15.30
N GLY A 208 -7.26 1.29 16.45
CA GLY A 208 -8.64 0.90 16.79
C GLY A 208 -9.19 -0.20 15.88
N LEU A 209 -8.33 -1.07 15.34
CA LEU A 209 -8.67 -2.16 14.43
C LEU A 209 -8.73 -3.50 15.17
N ALA A 210 -9.66 -4.38 14.77
CA ALA A 210 -9.83 -5.70 15.37
C ALA A 210 -8.72 -6.67 14.97
N SER A 211 -8.24 -6.59 13.72
CA SER A 211 -7.12 -7.38 13.20
C SER A 211 -6.24 -6.51 12.30
N LEU A 212 -5.03 -6.98 11.96
CA LEU A 212 -4.16 -6.39 10.94
C LEU A 212 -3.84 -7.47 9.92
N SER A 213 -4.30 -7.30 8.67
CA SER A 213 -4.12 -8.31 7.63
C SER A 213 -2.97 -7.98 6.68
N ASP A 214 -2.82 -6.71 6.28
CA ASP A 214 -1.71 -6.33 5.41
C ASP A 214 -1.31 -4.87 5.62
N VAL A 215 -0.12 -4.51 5.13
CA VAL A 215 0.45 -3.16 5.21
C VAL A 215 1.18 -2.78 3.95
N GLN A 216 0.99 -1.54 3.50
CA GLN A 216 1.71 -0.96 2.37
C GLN A 216 2.27 0.41 2.72
N THR A 217 3.56 0.66 2.45
CA THR A 217 4.16 2.00 2.59
C THR A 217 3.71 2.91 1.45
N LEU A 218 3.42 4.19 1.74
CA LEU A 218 3.04 5.17 0.71
C LEU A 218 4.25 5.77 -0.04
N SER A 219 5.46 5.34 0.28
CA SER A 219 6.70 5.72 -0.41
C SER A 219 6.73 5.30 -1.89
N ALA A 220 5.89 4.34 -2.29
CA ALA A 220 5.76 3.90 -3.67
C ALA A 220 5.03 4.91 -4.58
N VAL A 221 4.27 5.86 -4.02
CA VAL A 221 3.40 6.78 -4.76
C VAL A 221 4.17 8.04 -5.18
N ASP A 222 4.30 8.27 -6.49
CA ASP A 222 5.16 9.34 -7.05
C ASP A 222 4.81 10.74 -6.54
N ARG A 223 3.51 11.07 -6.45
CA ARG A 223 3.05 12.40 -6.00
C ARG A 223 3.39 12.70 -4.53
N PHE A 224 3.75 11.70 -3.73
CA PHE A 224 4.08 11.86 -2.32
C PHE A 224 5.59 11.93 -2.06
N LEU A 225 6.42 11.65 -3.06
CA LEU A 225 7.87 11.72 -2.90
C LEU A 225 8.29 13.13 -2.41
N GLY A 226 9.07 13.15 -1.33
CA GLY A 226 9.51 14.39 -0.69
C GLY A 226 8.47 15.10 0.19
N THR A 227 7.30 14.47 0.42
CA THR A 227 6.28 14.93 1.37
C THR A 227 6.22 14.02 2.59
N THR A 228 5.58 14.49 3.68
CA THR A 228 5.36 13.67 4.88
C THR A 228 4.41 12.49 4.64
N VAL A 229 3.57 12.54 3.61
CA VAL A 229 2.65 11.45 3.25
C VAL A 229 3.40 10.21 2.76
N ALA A 230 4.58 10.37 2.17
CA ALA A 230 5.42 9.22 1.82
C ALA A 230 5.84 8.37 3.04
N ASP A 231 5.77 8.94 4.25
CA ASP A 231 6.03 8.21 5.51
C ASP A 231 4.81 7.47 6.05
N HIS A 232 3.61 7.74 5.50
CA HIS A 232 2.40 7.09 5.97
C HIS A 232 2.35 5.61 5.53
N LEU A 233 1.52 4.88 6.24
CA LEU A 233 1.21 3.47 6.00
C LEU A 233 -0.26 3.34 5.59
N LEU A 234 -0.52 2.47 4.65
CA LEU A 234 -1.84 1.97 4.33
C LEU A 234 -1.97 0.61 5.02
N ILE A 235 -2.93 0.47 5.93
CA ILE A 235 -3.10 -0.74 6.75
C ILE A 235 -4.50 -1.29 6.53
N LEU A 236 -4.56 -2.58 6.24
CA LEU A 236 -5.80 -3.33 6.02
C LEU A 236 -6.18 -4.09 7.29
N SER A 237 -7.47 -4.11 7.61
CA SER A 237 -8.05 -4.97 8.64
C SER A 237 -9.19 -5.79 8.05
N LEU A 238 -9.03 -7.10 8.05
CA LEU A 238 -10.06 -8.04 7.64
C LEU A 238 -11.29 -7.97 8.55
N ASP A 239 -11.10 -8.10 9.86
CA ASP A 239 -12.22 -8.18 10.82
C ASP A 239 -12.96 -6.87 10.97
N SER A 240 -12.25 -5.73 10.92
CA SER A 240 -12.88 -4.41 10.92
C SER A 240 -13.48 -4.03 9.56
N LYS A 241 -13.10 -4.73 8.47
CA LYS A 241 -13.46 -4.40 7.07
C LYS A 241 -13.17 -2.94 6.72
N VAL A 242 -11.99 -2.49 7.12
CA VAL A 242 -11.55 -1.10 6.97
C VAL A 242 -10.12 -1.04 6.46
N LEU A 243 -9.88 -0.10 5.57
CA LEU A 243 -8.57 0.34 5.14
C LEU A 243 -8.26 1.68 5.82
N VAL A 244 -7.11 1.81 6.48
CA VAL A 244 -6.70 3.05 7.13
C VAL A 244 -5.39 3.57 6.59
N GLU A 245 -5.28 4.89 6.47
CA GLU A 245 -4.03 5.61 6.32
C GLU A 245 -3.58 6.04 7.71
N ALA A 246 -2.38 5.65 8.12
CA ALA A 246 -1.82 6.00 9.42
C ALA A 246 -0.40 6.58 9.29
N THR A 247 -0.03 7.45 10.22
CA THR A 247 1.36 7.91 10.37
C THR A 247 2.22 6.80 10.97
N ARG A 248 3.54 6.93 10.92
CA ARG A 248 4.47 6.01 11.62
C ARG A 248 4.45 6.15 13.15
N THR A 249 3.59 7.01 13.69
CA THR A 249 3.32 7.11 15.14
C THR A 249 1.96 6.54 15.54
N GLY A 250 1.26 5.87 14.60
CA GLY A 250 -0.03 5.21 14.84
C GLY A 250 -1.24 6.14 14.78
N GLN A 251 -1.08 7.42 14.38
CA GLN A 251 -2.21 8.32 14.19
C GLN A 251 -2.95 7.98 12.89
N VAL A 252 -4.22 7.61 12.98
CA VAL A 252 -5.10 7.43 11.82
C VAL A 252 -5.39 8.80 11.19
N VAL A 253 -5.09 8.92 9.89
CA VAL A 253 -5.23 10.15 9.10
C VAL A 253 -6.51 10.13 8.27
N SER A 254 -6.79 9.00 7.63
CA SER A 254 -8.01 8.76 6.85
C SER A 254 -8.38 7.29 6.87
N SER A 255 -9.65 6.97 6.57
CA SER A 255 -10.14 5.59 6.53
C SER A 255 -11.16 5.41 5.41
N LEU A 256 -11.32 4.14 4.99
CA LEU A 256 -12.31 3.70 4.02
C LEU A 256 -12.96 2.40 4.51
N ASP A 257 -14.28 2.42 4.69
CA ASP A 257 -15.07 1.21 4.89
C ASP A 257 -15.12 0.42 3.57
N ILE A 258 -14.63 -0.81 3.60
CA ILE A 258 -14.60 -1.72 2.46
C ILE A 258 -15.63 -2.85 2.57
N SER A 259 -16.46 -2.86 3.60
CA SER A 259 -17.49 -3.90 3.85
C SER A 259 -18.50 -4.05 2.69
N GLY A 260 -18.70 -2.98 1.92
CA GLY A 260 -19.59 -2.98 0.75
C GLY A 260 -18.96 -3.49 -0.55
N ILE A 261 -17.67 -3.86 -0.56
CA ILE A 261 -16.97 -4.30 -1.78
C ILE A 261 -17.33 -5.75 -2.11
N THR A 262 -17.22 -6.63 -1.13
CA THR A 262 -17.47 -8.08 -1.27
C THR A 262 -17.79 -8.70 0.08
N ASN A 263 -18.35 -9.92 0.05
CA ASN A 263 -18.49 -10.77 1.24
C ASN A 263 -17.26 -11.70 1.46
N GLN A 264 -16.35 -11.79 0.48
CA GLN A 264 -15.10 -12.53 0.60
C GLN A 264 -14.18 -11.85 1.60
N ALA A 265 -13.27 -12.59 2.23
CA ALA A 265 -12.23 -12.04 3.07
C ALA A 265 -11.24 -11.25 2.20
N ILE A 266 -11.09 -9.94 2.46
CA ILE A 266 -10.09 -9.09 1.80
C ILE A 266 -8.86 -9.07 2.71
N GLU A 267 -7.74 -9.61 2.25
CA GLU A 267 -6.56 -9.84 3.08
C GLU A 267 -5.32 -9.08 2.61
N GLY A 268 -5.14 -8.92 1.31
CA GLY A 268 -3.98 -8.23 0.76
C GLY A 268 -4.28 -6.83 0.22
N VAL A 269 -3.32 -5.89 0.41
CA VAL A 269 -3.39 -4.53 -0.12
C VAL A 269 -2.07 -4.07 -0.70
N THR A 270 -2.11 -3.43 -1.87
CA THR A 270 -0.98 -2.68 -2.42
C THR A 270 -1.43 -1.40 -3.09
N ILE A 271 -0.48 -0.52 -3.41
CA ILE A 271 -0.73 0.75 -4.11
C ILE A 271 0.30 0.91 -5.23
N ASP A 272 -0.15 1.37 -6.40
CA ASP A 272 0.77 1.66 -7.49
C ASP A 272 1.40 3.07 -7.36
N ASN A 273 2.32 3.38 -8.26
CA ASN A 273 2.99 4.67 -8.27
C ASN A 273 2.08 5.86 -8.64
N LEU A 274 0.91 5.61 -9.20
CA LEU A 274 -0.11 6.61 -9.50
C LEU A 274 -1.06 6.83 -8.32
N GLY A 275 -1.06 5.92 -7.35
CA GLY A 275 -1.92 5.93 -6.17
C GLY A 275 -3.22 5.17 -6.35
N ASN A 276 -3.31 4.25 -7.32
CA ASN A 276 -4.42 3.30 -7.38
C ASN A 276 -4.18 2.19 -6.36
N ILE A 277 -5.21 1.81 -5.63
CA ILE A 277 -5.15 0.75 -4.60
C ILE A 277 -5.68 -0.53 -5.20
N TYR A 278 -4.99 -1.63 -4.91
CA TYR A 278 -5.35 -2.99 -5.31
C TYR A 278 -5.54 -3.81 -4.06
N LEU A 279 -6.67 -4.50 -3.98
CA LEU A 279 -7.02 -5.42 -2.90
C LEU A 279 -7.19 -6.81 -3.46
N VAL A 280 -6.71 -7.82 -2.76
CA VAL A 280 -7.04 -9.21 -3.09
C VAL A 280 -7.90 -9.81 -1.98
N ALA A 281 -8.80 -10.70 -2.40
CA ALA A 281 -9.67 -11.45 -1.49
C ALA A 281 -9.60 -12.93 -1.82
N GLU A 282 -9.67 -13.73 -0.77
CA GLU A 282 -9.79 -15.20 -0.85
C GLU A 282 -10.93 -15.66 -1.76
N ASP A 283 -10.96 -16.95 -2.06
CA ASP A 283 -12.06 -17.58 -2.78
C ASP A 283 -13.17 -18.12 -1.87
N SER A 284 -13.17 -17.76 -0.57
CA SER A 284 -14.16 -18.19 0.44
C SER A 284 -15.60 -18.22 -0.09
N GLY A 285 -16.13 -19.42 -0.32
CA GLY A 285 -17.47 -19.62 -0.84
C GLY A 285 -17.71 -19.22 -2.30
N THR A 286 -16.64 -18.91 -3.05
CA THR A 286 -16.64 -18.60 -4.49
C THR A 286 -15.61 -19.45 -5.23
N PRO A 287 -15.71 -19.66 -6.55
CA PRO A 287 -14.76 -20.49 -7.28
C PRO A 287 -13.38 -19.87 -7.49
N ASN A 288 -13.19 -18.59 -7.18
CA ASN A 288 -11.95 -17.85 -7.45
C ASN A 288 -11.73 -16.72 -6.44
N SER A 289 -10.48 -16.53 -6.05
CA SER A 289 -9.98 -15.30 -5.45
C SER A 289 -10.23 -14.10 -6.39
N ARG A 290 -10.24 -12.90 -5.85
CA ARG A 290 -10.58 -11.70 -6.62
C ARG A 290 -9.58 -10.58 -6.42
N LEU A 291 -9.38 -9.80 -7.49
CA LEU A 291 -8.68 -8.52 -7.47
C LEU A 291 -9.71 -7.38 -7.54
N PHE A 292 -9.66 -6.47 -6.59
CA PHE A 292 -10.44 -5.23 -6.59
C PHE A 292 -9.52 -4.04 -6.82
N VAL A 293 -9.96 -3.09 -7.65
CA VAL A 293 -9.20 -1.87 -7.94
C VAL A 293 -9.98 -0.66 -7.44
N LEU A 294 -9.33 0.14 -6.61
CA LEU A 294 -9.88 1.39 -6.10
C LEU A 294 -9.09 2.56 -6.68
N THR A 295 -9.80 3.54 -7.24
CA THR A 295 -9.18 4.75 -7.78
C THR A 295 -9.88 6.00 -7.26
N THR A 296 -9.18 7.13 -7.27
CA THR A 296 -9.81 8.44 -7.07
C THR A 296 -10.42 8.93 -8.38
N PRO A 297 -11.57 9.62 -8.35
CA PRO A 297 -12.11 10.23 -9.55
C PRO A 297 -11.11 11.20 -10.16
N VAL A 298 -10.76 10.99 -11.44
CA VAL A 298 -9.99 11.97 -12.19
C VAL A 298 -10.96 13.10 -12.56
N PRO A 299 -10.64 14.39 -12.28
CA PRO A 299 -11.48 15.48 -12.76
C PRO A 299 -11.62 15.39 -14.29
N GLU A 300 -12.88 15.35 -14.77
CA GLU A 300 -13.15 15.23 -16.20
C GLU A 300 -12.53 16.39 -16.97
N PRO A 301 -12.10 16.18 -18.24
CA PRO A 301 -11.52 17.22 -19.07
C PRO A 301 -12.41 18.49 -19.17
N GLU A 302 -13.72 18.32 -19.07
CA GLU A 302 -14.70 19.41 -19.02
C GLU A 302 -14.52 20.32 -17.81
N THR A 303 -14.16 19.76 -16.64
CA THR A 303 -13.88 20.54 -15.44
C THR A 303 -12.64 21.43 -15.63
N TRP A 304 -11.60 20.92 -16.26
CA TRP A 304 -10.41 21.69 -16.61
C TRP A 304 -10.72 22.76 -17.65
N ALA A 305 -11.52 22.44 -18.67
CA ALA A 305 -11.96 23.37 -19.69
C ALA A 305 -12.81 24.50 -19.10
N MET A 306 -13.74 24.19 -18.20
CA MET A 306 -14.55 25.18 -17.48
C MET A 306 -13.71 26.08 -16.57
N MET A 307 -12.73 25.52 -15.88
CA MET A 307 -11.82 26.29 -15.04
C MET A 307 -10.94 27.24 -15.90
N ALA A 308 -10.40 26.74 -17.01
CA ALA A 308 -9.62 27.56 -17.95
C ALA A 308 -10.47 28.68 -18.56
N ALA A 309 -11.72 28.38 -18.98
CA ALA A 309 -12.65 29.37 -19.49
C ALA A 309 -13.04 30.41 -18.45
N GLY A 310 -13.25 30.00 -17.18
CA GLY A 310 -13.51 30.91 -16.07
C GLY A 310 -12.35 31.86 -15.80
N LEU A 311 -11.12 31.35 -15.79
CA LEU A 311 -9.91 32.14 -15.62
C LEU A 311 -9.70 33.12 -16.81
N ALA A 312 -9.96 32.68 -18.03
CA ALA A 312 -9.89 33.52 -19.23
C ALA A 312 -10.89 34.68 -19.18
N LEU A 313 -12.13 34.44 -18.76
CA LEU A 313 -13.18 35.45 -18.56
C LEU A 313 -12.80 36.46 -17.46
N LEU A 314 -12.25 36.00 -16.36
CA LEU A 314 -11.80 36.88 -15.28
C LEU A 314 -10.63 37.76 -15.75
N GLY A 315 -9.68 37.20 -16.47
CA GLY A 315 -8.56 37.94 -17.05
C GLY A 315 -9.00 38.99 -18.08
N TRP A 316 -9.96 38.66 -18.94
CA TRP A 316 -10.54 39.60 -19.90
C TRP A 316 -11.30 40.76 -19.22
N ARG A 317 -12.08 40.47 -18.17
CA ARG A 317 -12.81 41.48 -17.40
C ARG A 317 -11.85 42.42 -16.65
N ALA A 318 -10.75 41.89 -16.12
CA ALA A 318 -9.72 42.68 -15.44
C ALA A 318 -8.97 43.63 -16.41
N ARG A 319 -8.72 43.19 -17.66
CA ARG A 319 -8.10 44.02 -18.72
C ARG A 319 -9.02 45.17 -19.14
N ARG A 320 -10.34 44.92 -19.30
CA ARG A 320 -11.29 45.98 -19.65
C ARG A 320 -11.43 47.07 -18.59
N ARG A 321 -11.27 46.73 -17.29
CA ARG A 321 -11.32 47.72 -16.21
C ARG A 321 -10.05 48.59 -16.09
N ARG A 322 -8.94 48.17 -16.69
CA ARG A 322 -7.68 48.96 -16.72
C ARG A 322 -7.56 49.87 -17.93
N GLY A 323 -8.41 49.74 -18.93
CA GLY A 323 -8.40 50.52 -20.17
C GLY A 323 -9.52 51.59 -20.23
N ALA A 324 -10.34 51.70 -19.17
CA ALA A 324 -11.29 52.80 -18.97
C ALA A 324 -10.84 53.70 -17.78
#